data_38bf51506e533c0cffe9d40af3e0734c
#
_entry.id   38bf51506e533c0cffe9d40af3e0734c
#
_cell.length_a   1.000
_cell.length_b   1.000
_cell.length_c   1.000
_cell.angle_alpha   90.00
_cell.angle_beta   90.00
_cell.angle_gamma   90.00
#
_symmetry.space_group_name_H-M   'P 1'
#
loop_
_entity.id
_entity.type
_entity.pdbx_description
1 polymer ?
#
loop_
_entity_poly.entity_id
_entity_poly.type
_entity_poly.pdbx_seq_one_letter_code
_entity_poly.pdbx_strand_id
1 'polypeptide(L)'
;MKKSTYHIIGLMSGTSLDGLDICYARYSYTTKWSFNIINAITVPYDHQWMNILKDLTNKSREEIDIVDFKYTKLLSNLILDFIASFEITNIDAISSHGHTVLHKPSKGLTFQIGNLKLLSELTNHTCVCDFRQQDVLFGGQGAPLVPVGDDLLFSEFKFCINLGGFCNISFSKSNALLAFDICPFNIGLNYYSKKLGFDFDESGSLSSSGEIIEPLLKRLNSLDYYNLSGPKSLGLEWVLKNVFIDISKYDYNPHDILRTLVEHSAIQISKILNKHGNGTVLLSGGGVKNSFFIDRLYFHSSSEFIIPETLIIDFKEALIFGFLGVLKLRNEINCVMSVTGASRNHSSGKVYEIFK
;
A
#
# COMPACT_ATOMS: atom_id res chain seq x y z
N MET A 1 -19.44 12.95 24.23
CA MET A 1 -18.00 12.54 24.12
C MET A 1 -17.83 11.66 22.90
N LYS A 2 -16.72 11.78 22.16
CA LYS A 2 -16.41 10.85 21.06
C LYS A 2 -16.19 9.44 21.62
N LYS A 3 -16.65 8.41 20.93
CA LYS A 3 -16.39 7.01 21.28
C LYS A 3 -14.87 6.76 21.32
N SER A 4 -14.39 6.01 22.31
CA SER A 4 -12.96 5.73 22.50
C SER A 4 -12.50 4.42 21.87
N THR A 5 -13.44 3.52 21.55
CA THR A 5 -13.14 2.20 20.96
C THR A 5 -14.05 1.93 19.78
N TYR A 6 -13.48 1.45 18.68
CA TYR A 6 -14.19 1.13 17.44
C TYR A 6 -13.81 -0.28 16.97
N HIS A 7 -14.81 -1.01 16.48
CA HIS A 7 -14.65 -2.31 15.83
C HIS A 7 -14.99 -2.15 14.37
N ILE A 8 -14.00 -2.26 13.51
CA ILE A 8 -14.13 -1.97 12.07
C ILE A 8 -13.67 -3.18 11.25
N ILE A 9 -14.42 -3.46 10.19
CA ILE A 9 -13.97 -4.33 9.11
C ILE A 9 -13.34 -3.43 8.04
N GLY A 10 -12.01 -3.48 7.90
CA GLY A 10 -11.26 -2.79 6.86
C GLY A 10 -11.08 -3.67 5.63
N LEU A 11 -11.26 -3.08 4.45
CA LEU A 11 -11.16 -3.78 3.17
C LEU A 11 -10.11 -3.13 2.28
N MET A 12 -9.26 -3.97 1.66
CA MET A 12 -8.30 -3.54 0.65
C MET A 12 -8.31 -4.48 -0.55
N SER A 13 -8.46 -3.91 -1.74
CA SER A 13 -8.27 -4.60 -3.01
C SER A 13 -7.17 -3.89 -3.79
N GLY A 14 -6.03 -4.54 -3.89
CA GLY A 14 -4.85 -4.01 -4.58
C GLY A 14 -4.88 -4.22 -6.09
N THR A 15 -4.02 -3.52 -6.81
CA THR A 15 -3.81 -3.70 -8.26
C THR A 15 -3.01 -4.96 -8.61
N SER A 16 -2.53 -5.70 -7.62
CA SER A 16 -1.95 -7.03 -7.77
C SER A 16 -2.95 -8.08 -8.25
N LEU A 17 -4.27 -7.84 -8.00
CA LEU A 17 -5.40 -8.71 -8.38
C LEU A 17 -5.36 -10.10 -7.73
N ASP A 18 -4.66 -10.27 -6.64
CA ASP A 18 -4.52 -11.52 -5.89
C ASP A 18 -5.75 -11.83 -5.02
N GLY A 19 -6.48 -10.79 -4.57
CA GLY A 19 -7.69 -10.98 -3.78
C GLY A 19 -8.20 -9.71 -3.09
N LEU A 20 -9.15 -9.94 -2.19
CA LEU A 20 -9.67 -8.95 -1.26
C LEU A 20 -9.13 -9.26 0.13
N ASP A 21 -8.38 -8.33 0.70
CA ASP A 21 -7.99 -8.38 2.10
C ASP A 21 -9.12 -7.83 2.96
N ILE A 22 -9.53 -8.63 3.94
CA ILE A 22 -10.56 -8.31 4.95
C ILE A 22 -9.88 -8.38 6.31
N CYS A 23 -9.90 -7.27 7.05
CA CYS A 23 -9.28 -7.16 8.37
C CYS A 23 -10.29 -6.62 9.38
N TYR A 24 -10.71 -7.46 10.34
CA TYR A 24 -11.51 -7.03 11.48
C TYR A 24 -10.61 -6.66 12.63
N ALA A 25 -10.64 -5.39 13.02
CA ALA A 25 -9.77 -4.86 14.05
C ALA A 25 -10.50 -3.96 15.04
N ARG A 26 -10.01 -3.98 16.27
CA ARG A 26 -10.40 -3.04 17.33
C ARG A 26 -9.38 -1.91 17.37
N TYR A 27 -9.86 -0.67 17.28
CA TYR A 27 -9.07 0.55 17.45
C TYR A 27 -9.47 1.24 18.74
N SER A 28 -8.51 1.65 19.54
CA SER A 28 -8.75 2.30 20.82
C SER A 28 -7.91 3.57 20.96
N TYR A 29 -8.54 4.62 21.45
CA TYR A 29 -7.89 5.89 21.74
C TYR A 29 -7.93 6.18 23.25
N THR A 30 -6.75 6.36 23.82
CA THR A 30 -6.57 6.86 25.18
C THR A 30 -5.82 8.18 25.13
N THR A 31 -4.51 8.16 25.28
CA THR A 31 -3.60 9.28 25.00
C THR A 31 -3.02 9.18 23.58
N LYS A 32 -2.96 7.97 23.06
CA LYS A 32 -2.56 7.64 21.68
C LYS A 32 -3.47 6.55 21.12
N TRP A 33 -3.44 6.38 19.81
CA TRP A 33 -4.11 5.28 19.13
C TRP A 33 -3.40 3.96 19.38
N SER A 34 -4.18 2.90 19.49
CA SER A 34 -3.73 1.51 19.52
C SER A 34 -4.72 0.65 18.74
N PHE A 35 -4.28 -0.49 18.28
CA PHE A 35 -5.12 -1.45 17.55
C PHE A 35 -4.87 -2.88 18.01
N ASN A 36 -5.83 -3.74 17.67
CA ASN A 36 -5.68 -5.19 17.76
C ASN A 36 -6.41 -5.82 16.57
N ILE A 37 -5.71 -6.52 15.71
CA ILE A 37 -6.31 -7.35 14.66
C ILE A 37 -6.92 -8.56 15.33
N ILE A 38 -8.23 -8.75 15.14
CA ILE A 38 -8.99 -9.85 15.75
C ILE A 38 -9.05 -11.01 14.74
N ASN A 39 -9.44 -10.71 13.50
CA ASN A 39 -9.48 -11.68 12.40
C ASN A 39 -9.05 -10.99 11.11
N ALA A 40 -8.31 -11.68 10.26
CA ALA A 40 -7.98 -11.20 8.94
C ALA A 40 -7.84 -12.38 7.97
N ILE A 41 -8.28 -12.19 6.72
CA ILE A 41 -8.12 -13.15 5.63
C ILE A 41 -7.93 -12.41 4.31
N THR A 42 -7.24 -13.04 3.37
CA THR A 42 -7.28 -12.70 1.95
C THR A 42 -8.22 -13.68 1.24
N VAL A 43 -9.25 -13.16 0.59
CA VAL A 43 -10.14 -13.95 -0.26
C VAL A 43 -9.68 -13.80 -1.70
N PRO A 44 -9.11 -14.83 -2.33
CA PRO A 44 -8.59 -14.73 -3.69
C PRO A 44 -9.71 -14.48 -4.70
N TYR A 45 -9.43 -13.66 -5.71
CA TYR A 45 -10.33 -13.54 -6.85
C TYR A 45 -10.23 -14.78 -7.73
N ASP A 46 -11.38 -15.22 -8.25
CA ASP A 46 -11.39 -16.22 -9.31
C ASP A 46 -10.84 -15.63 -10.63
N HIS A 47 -10.53 -16.52 -11.58
CA HIS A 47 -9.99 -16.12 -12.88
C HIS A 47 -10.92 -15.16 -13.65
N GLN A 48 -12.24 -15.28 -13.45
CA GLN A 48 -13.22 -14.42 -14.12
C GLN A 48 -13.09 -12.98 -13.59
N TRP A 49 -13.07 -12.80 -12.25
CA TRP A 49 -12.90 -11.49 -11.64
C TRP A 49 -11.54 -10.89 -11.90
N MET A 50 -10.46 -11.68 -11.86
CA MET A 50 -9.12 -11.20 -12.22
C MET A 50 -9.09 -10.61 -13.64
N ASN A 51 -9.71 -11.28 -14.62
CA ASN A 51 -9.78 -10.79 -16.00
C ASN A 51 -10.65 -9.54 -16.13
N ILE A 52 -11.82 -9.50 -15.44
CA ILE A 52 -12.70 -8.34 -15.44
C ILE A 52 -11.95 -7.10 -14.87
N LEU A 53 -11.36 -7.23 -13.69
CA LEU A 53 -10.67 -6.12 -13.02
C LEU A 53 -9.47 -5.62 -13.84
N LYS A 54 -8.71 -6.53 -14.45
CA LYS A 54 -7.56 -6.20 -15.30
C LYS A 54 -7.95 -5.39 -16.54
N ASP A 55 -9.12 -5.67 -17.12
CA ASP A 55 -9.56 -5.02 -18.38
C ASP A 55 -10.36 -3.73 -18.13
N LEU A 56 -10.67 -3.38 -16.88
CA LEU A 56 -11.53 -2.21 -16.57
C LEU A 56 -10.99 -0.88 -17.09
N THR A 57 -9.68 -0.71 -17.15
CA THR A 57 -9.07 0.53 -17.64
C THR A 57 -9.34 0.80 -19.13
N ASN A 58 -9.76 -0.22 -19.88
CA ASN A 58 -10.08 -0.16 -21.31
C ASN A 58 -11.59 0.00 -21.57
N LYS A 59 -12.43 0.02 -20.52
CA LYS A 59 -13.88 0.05 -20.62
C LYS A 59 -14.46 1.47 -20.65
N SER A 60 -15.66 1.60 -21.23
CA SER A 60 -16.46 2.83 -21.15
C SER A 60 -16.96 3.06 -19.73
N ARG A 61 -17.40 4.27 -19.43
CA ARG A 61 -17.95 4.59 -18.12
C ARG A 61 -19.18 3.74 -17.77
N GLU A 62 -20.06 3.52 -18.73
CA GLU A 62 -21.27 2.72 -18.57
C GLU A 62 -20.94 1.25 -18.26
N GLU A 63 -19.93 0.68 -18.95
CA GLU A 63 -19.46 -0.66 -18.67
C GLU A 63 -18.85 -0.77 -17.26
N ILE A 64 -18.06 0.24 -16.84
CA ILE A 64 -17.49 0.30 -15.50
C ILE A 64 -18.58 0.39 -14.44
N ASP A 65 -19.63 1.18 -14.64
CA ASP A 65 -20.74 1.30 -13.69
C ASP A 65 -21.50 -0.02 -13.51
N ILE A 66 -21.66 -0.81 -14.59
CA ILE A 66 -22.23 -2.18 -14.51
C ILE A 66 -21.32 -3.10 -13.68
N VAL A 67 -20.02 -3.02 -13.88
CA VAL A 67 -19.07 -3.83 -13.12
C VAL A 67 -19.02 -3.38 -11.67
N ASP A 68 -19.07 -2.08 -11.38
CA ASP A 68 -19.10 -1.54 -10.02
C ASP A 68 -20.27 -2.10 -9.22
N PHE A 69 -21.47 -2.13 -9.83
CA PHE A 69 -22.63 -2.75 -9.21
C PHE A 69 -22.42 -4.24 -8.88
N LYS A 70 -21.87 -5.01 -9.83
CA LYS A 70 -21.58 -6.44 -9.64
C LYS A 70 -20.49 -6.66 -8.59
N TYR A 71 -19.44 -5.84 -8.63
CA TYR A 71 -18.33 -5.91 -7.70
C TYR A 71 -18.77 -5.52 -6.27
N THR A 72 -19.62 -4.51 -6.13
CA THR A 72 -20.22 -4.16 -4.83
C THR A 72 -21.03 -5.33 -4.24
N LYS A 73 -21.76 -6.10 -5.07
CA LYS A 73 -22.43 -7.32 -4.62
C LYS A 73 -21.45 -8.42 -4.21
N LEU A 74 -20.37 -8.60 -4.97
CA LEU A 74 -19.31 -9.54 -4.58
C LEU A 74 -18.73 -9.15 -3.21
N LEU A 75 -18.34 -7.89 -3.04
CA LEU A 75 -17.81 -7.41 -1.75
C LEU A 75 -18.78 -7.67 -0.61
N SER A 76 -20.08 -7.37 -0.81
CA SER A 76 -21.09 -7.58 0.24
C SER A 76 -21.21 -9.04 0.65
N ASN A 77 -21.17 -9.98 -0.29
CA ASN A 77 -21.23 -11.41 0.00
C ASN A 77 -19.97 -11.86 0.76
N LEU A 78 -18.78 -11.48 0.30
CA LEU A 78 -17.51 -11.82 0.97
C LEU A 78 -17.45 -11.27 2.40
N ILE A 79 -17.98 -10.07 2.63
CA ILE A 79 -18.04 -9.48 3.97
C ILE A 79 -19.03 -10.26 4.86
N LEU A 80 -20.20 -10.59 4.36
CA LEU A 80 -21.20 -11.35 5.12
C LEU A 80 -20.70 -12.76 5.45
N ASP A 81 -20.05 -13.43 4.51
CA ASP A 81 -19.41 -14.73 4.73
C ASP A 81 -18.30 -14.64 5.78
N PHE A 82 -17.50 -13.58 5.75
CA PHE A 82 -16.48 -13.32 6.77
C PHE A 82 -17.09 -13.10 8.16
N ILE A 83 -18.13 -12.27 8.25
CA ILE A 83 -18.86 -12.01 9.51
C ILE A 83 -19.42 -13.32 10.07
N ALA A 84 -20.05 -14.14 9.24
CA ALA A 84 -20.62 -15.41 9.64
C ALA A 84 -19.55 -16.43 10.04
N SER A 85 -18.47 -16.55 9.28
CA SER A 85 -17.40 -17.52 9.54
C SER A 85 -16.65 -17.27 10.85
N PHE A 86 -16.54 -16.01 11.28
CA PHE A 86 -15.88 -15.63 12.52
C PHE A 86 -16.86 -15.22 13.64
N GLU A 87 -18.16 -15.43 13.43
CA GLU A 87 -19.23 -15.12 14.41
C GLU A 87 -19.14 -13.68 14.96
N ILE A 88 -18.84 -12.72 14.07
CA ILE A 88 -18.60 -11.32 14.46
C ILE A 88 -19.94 -10.65 14.76
N THR A 89 -20.11 -10.16 15.99
CA THR A 89 -21.36 -9.53 16.44
C THR A 89 -21.25 -8.04 16.70
N ASN A 90 -20.04 -7.52 16.88
CA ASN A 90 -19.82 -6.11 17.24
C ASN A 90 -19.09 -5.40 16.09
N ILE A 91 -19.82 -4.69 15.24
CA ILE A 91 -19.29 -3.94 14.11
C ILE A 91 -19.82 -2.52 14.15
N ASP A 92 -18.94 -1.54 14.24
CA ASP A 92 -19.30 -0.12 14.19
C ASP A 92 -19.46 0.37 12.76
N ALA A 93 -18.59 -0.09 11.86
CA ALA A 93 -18.67 0.19 10.44
C ALA A 93 -17.80 -0.77 9.62
N ILE A 94 -18.07 -0.81 8.33
CA ILE A 94 -17.20 -1.37 7.28
C ILE A 94 -16.48 -0.20 6.63
N SER A 95 -15.16 -0.30 6.46
CA SER A 95 -14.34 0.74 5.83
C SER A 95 -13.65 0.18 4.59
N SER A 96 -14.04 0.66 3.40
CA SER A 96 -13.62 0.10 2.12
C SER A 96 -12.76 1.06 1.33
N HIS A 97 -11.58 0.61 0.90
CA HIS A 97 -10.82 1.28 -0.15
C HIS A 97 -11.51 1.19 -1.52
N GLY A 98 -12.20 0.08 -1.78
CA GLY A 98 -12.64 -0.30 -3.11
C GLY A 98 -11.48 -0.82 -3.98
N HIS A 99 -11.72 -1.00 -5.28
CA HIS A 99 -10.70 -1.36 -6.26
C HIS A 99 -10.46 -0.21 -7.24
N THR A 100 -9.19 0.22 -7.36
CA THR A 100 -8.84 1.37 -8.20
C THR A 100 -8.87 1.01 -9.69
N VAL A 101 -9.75 1.66 -10.43
CA VAL A 101 -9.88 1.52 -11.89
C VAL A 101 -9.15 2.63 -12.63
N LEU A 102 -9.36 3.87 -12.21
CA LEU A 102 -8.78 5.05 -12.83
C LEU A 102 -8.08 5.91 -11.77
N HIS A 103 -6.86 6.31 -12.07
CA HIS A 103 -6.13 7.24 -11.20
C HIS A 103 -5.27 8.19 -12.05
N LYS A 104 -5.85 9.35 -12.37
CA LYS A 104 -5.22 10.43 -13.15
C LYS A 104 -5.43 11.76 -12.42
N PRO A 105 -4.82 11.96 -11.25
CA PRO A 105 -5.07 13.12 -10.39
C PRO A 105 -4.73 14.45 -11.07
N SER A 106 -3.73 14.49 -11.96
CA SER A 106 -3.42 15.67 -12.78
C SER A 106 -4.57 16.10 -13.70
N LYS A 107 -5.54 15.22 -13.95
CA LYS A 107 -6.78 15.49 -14.69
C LYS A 107 -8.00 15.59 -13.76
N GLY A 108 -7.78 15.68 -12.43
CA GLY A 108 -8.86 15.72 -11.45
C GLY A 108 -9.66 14.41 -11.34
N LEU A 109 -9.08 13.28 -11.79
CA LEU A 109 -9.80 12.00 -11.88
C LEU A 109 -9.16 10.94 -11.01
N THR A 110 -9.95 10.38 -10.11
CA THR A 110 -9.69 9.11 -9.43
C THR A 110 -11.01 8.36 -9.29
N PHE A 111 -11.00 7.06 -9.53
CA PHE A 111 -12.22 6.26 -9.43
C PHE A 111 -11.91 4.85 -8.92
N GLN A 112 -12.58 4.49 -7.85
CA GLN A 112 -12.55 3.17 -7.23
C GLN A 112 -13.96 2.58 -7.29
N ILE A 113 -14.10 1.34 -7.78
CA ILE A 113 -15.34 0.56 -7.74
C ILE A 113 -15.50 -0.12 -6.37
N GLY A 114 -16.74 -0.52 -6.03
CA GLY A 114 -17.06 -1.14 -4.74
C GLY A 114 -17.39 -0.11 -3.64
N ASN A 115 -17.56 1.15 -4.01
CA ASN A 115 -17.83 2.27 -3.10
C ASN A 115 -19.27 2.81 -3.20
N LEU A 116 -20.20 1.99 -3.71
CA LEU A 116 -21.60 2.36 -3.83
C LEU A 116 -22.32 2.29 -2.46
N LYS A 117 -23.35 3.12 -2.28
CA LYS A 117 -24.27 3.05 -1.13
C LYS A 117 -24.84 1.65 -0.94
N LEU A 118 -25.02 0.94 -2.04
CA LEU A 118 -25.49 -0.45 -2.09
C LEU A 118 -24.69 -1.37 -1.14
N LEU A 119 -23.39 -1.10 -0.89
CA LEU A 119 -22.59 -1.89 0.05
C LEU A 119 -23.17 -1.84 1.46
N SER A 120 -23.58 -0.65 1.93
CA SER A 120 -24.20 -0.50 3.25
C SER A 120 -25.59 -1.13 3.31
N GLU A 121 -26.36 -1.03 2.23
CA GLU A 121 -27.71 -1.60 2.14
C GLU A 121 -27.67 -3.14 2.17
N LEU A 122 -26.77 -3.77 1.42
CA LEU A 122 -26.65 -5.22 1.34
C LEU A 122 -26.04 -5.84 2.60
N THR A 123 -25.06 -5.17 3.20
CA THR A 123 -24.42 -5.68 4.43
C THR A 123 -25.19 -5.34 5.69
N ASN A 124 -26.15 -4.43 5.62
CA ASN A 124 -26.86 -3.85 6.77
C ASN A 124 -25.90 -3.26 7.85
N HIS A 125 -24.81 -2.61 7.39
CA HIS A 125 -23.84 -1.93 8.25
C HIS A 125 -23.51 -0.55 7.71
N THR A 126 -23.18 0.40 8.59
CA THR A 126 -22.59 1.67 8.18
C THR A 126 -21.31 1.41 7.38
N CYS A 127 -21.19 2.06 6.20
CA CYS A 127 -20.01 1.95 5.36
C CYS A 127 -19.30 3.29 5.21
N VAL A 128 -17.97 3.26 5.32
CA VAL A 128 -17.09 4.40 5.02
C VAL A 128 -16.23 4.02 3.83
N CYS A 129 -16.23 4.86 2.78
CA CYS A 129 -15.50 4.55 1.55
C CYS A 129 -15.18 5.82 0.76
N ASP A 130 -14.61 5.69 -0.45
CA ASP A 130 -14.30 6.80 -1.35
C ASP A 130 -13.32 7.82 -0.73
N PHE A 131 -12.23 7.32 -0.17
CA PHE A 131 -11.24 8.15 0.53
C PHE A 131 -10.39 9.05 -0.37
N ARG A 132 -10.31 8.78 -1.69
CA ARG A 132 -9.38 9.46 -2.59
C ARG A 132 -9.96 10.66 -3.32
N GLN A 133 -11.27 10.62 -3.60
CA GLN A 133 -11.91 11.61 -4.48
C GLN A 133 -11.85 13.03 -3.91
N GLN A 134 -12.12 13.19 -2.61
CA GLN A 134 -12.11 14.50 -1.96
C GLN A 134 -10.71 15.13 -1.96
N ASP A 135 -9.66 14.34 -1.81
CA ASP A 135 -8.29 14.81 -1.87
C ASP A 135 -7.94 15.34 -3.27
N VAL A 136 -8.33 14.62 -4.31
CA VAL A 136 -8.14 15.04 -5.70
C VAL A 136 -8.92 16.31 -6.00
N LEU A 137 -10.14 16.48 -5.47
CA LEU A 137 -10.92 17.72 -5.58
C LEU A 137 -10.24 18.92 -4.91
N PHE A 138 -9.42 18.67 -3.87
CA PHE A 138 -8.60 19.71 -3.22
C PHE A 138 -7.24 19.90 -3.90
N GLY A 139 -7.04 19.34 -5.10
CA GLY A 139 -5.80 19.47 -5.87
C GLY A 139 -4.70 18.50 -5.45
N GLY A 140 -4.99 17.57 -4.53
CA GLY A 140 -4.07 16.54 -4.11
C GLY A 140 -3.98 15.38 -5.08
N GLN A 141 -3.03 14.48 -4.81
CA GLN A 141 -2.82 13.28 -5.62
C GLN A 141 -3.81 12.15 -5.27
N GLY A 142 -4.59 12.24 -4.20
CA GLY A 142 -5.43 11.13 -3.73
C GLY A 142 -4.65 9.93 -3.19
N ALA A 143 -3.34 10.04 -3.11
CA ALA A 143 -2.40 9.01 -2.67
C ALA A 143 -1.06 9.66 -2.24
N PRO A 144 -0.25 8.99 -1.38
CA PRO A 144 -0.62 7.84 -0.57
C PRO A 144 -1.49 8.23 0.64
N LEU A 145 -2.36 7.32 1.11
CA LEU A 145 -3.22 7.54 2.29
C LEU A 145 -2.73 6.75 3.52
N VAL A 146 -1.99 5.67 3.30
CA VAL A 146 -1.40 4.80 4.34
C VAL A 146 -0.53 5.56 5.36
N PRO A 147 0.24 6.60 4.98
CA PRO A 147 1.12 7.31 5.91
C PRO A 147 0.43 7.88 7.17
N VAL A 148 -0.85 8.25 7.10
CA VAL A 148 -1.59 8.70 8.30
C VAL A 148 -1.76 7.56 9.30
N GLY A 149 -1.99 6.34 8.81
CA GLY A 149 -2.03 5.15 9.65
C GLY A 149 -0.66 4.80 10.21
N ASP A 150 0.39 4.93 9.42
CA ASP A 150 1.76 4.74 9.88
C ASP A 150 2.11 5.67 11.04
N ASP A 151 1.83 6.95 10.89
CA ASP A 151 2.13 7.98 11.91
C ASP A 151 1.33 7.78 13.22
N LEU A 152 0.06 7.37 13.12
CA LEU A 152 -0.84 7.31 14.28
C LEU A 152 -0.89 5.93 14.95
N LEU A 153 -0.80 4.82 14.19
CA LEU A 153 -0.87 3.46 14.74
C LEU A 153 0.49 2.85 15.05
N PHE A 154 1.54 3.33 14.38
CA PHE A 154 2.92 2.83 14.50
C PHE A 154 3.88 3.93 14.96
N SER A 155 3.40 4.84 15.79
CA SER A 155 4.13 6.03 16.26
C SER A 155 5.39 5.74 17.08
N GLU A 156 5.62 4.51 17.51
CA GLU A 156 6.84 4.04 18.16
C GLU A 156 8.02 3.90 17.20
N PHE A 157 7.74 3.75 15.89
CA PHE A 157 8.78 3.65 14.87
C PHE A 157 9.07 5.03 14.27
N LYS A 158 10.36 5.32 14.12
CA LYS A 158 10.78 6.57 13.46
C LYS A 158 10.46 6.56 11.97
N PHE A 159 10.52 5.38 11.33
CA PHE A 159 10.26 5.19 9.92
C PHE A 159 9.36 3.98 9.72
N CYS A 160 8.43 4.08 8.78
CA CYS A 160 7.71 2.94 8.24
C CYS A 160 8.10 2.77 6.77
N ILE A 161 8.58 1.60 6.40
CA ILE A 161 8.96 1.26 5.02
C ILE A 161 8.11 0.09 4.54
N ASN A 162 7.49 0.27 3.37
CA ASN A 162 6.76 -0.80 2.69
C ASN A 162 7.60 -1.32 1.52
N LEU A 163 7.89 -2.61 1.51
CA LEU A 163 8.64 -3.34 0.49
C LEU A 163 7.67 -4.02 -0.49
N GLY A 164 6.96 -3.21 -1.27
CA GLY A 164 6.03 -3.62 -2.30
C GLY A 164 6.68 -3.74 -3.68
N GLY A 165 5.92 -3.49 -4.74
CA GLY A 165 6.46 -3.35 -6.11
C GLY A 165 7.49 -2.23 -6.18
N PHE A 166 7.19 -1.13 -5.52
CA PHE A 166 8.10 -0.04 -5.17
C PHE A 166 8.34 -0.06 -3.66
N CYS A 167 9.54 0.33 -3.26
CA CYS A 167 9.85 0.60 -1.88
C CYS A 167 9.45 2.04 -1.57
N ASN A 168 8.57 2.25 -0.59
CA ASN A 168 8.18 3.56 -0.13
C ASN A 168 8.38 3.71 1.38
N ILE A 169 8.50 4.96 1.81
CA ILE A 169 8.77 5.33 3.21
C ILE A 169 7.78 6.39 3.68
N SER A 170 7.40 6.31 4.94
CA SER A 170 6.71 7.37 5.67
C SER A 170 7.41 7.66 7.00
N PHE A 171 7.46 8.92 7.40
CA PHE A 171 8.03 9.37 8.68
C PHE A 171 7.64 10.81 8.98
N SER A 172 7.59 11.17 10.24
CA SER A 172 7.37 12.55 10.68
C SER A 172 8.67 13.30 10.90
N LYS A 173 8.75 14.53 10.38
CA LYS A 173 9.87 15.44 10.56
C LYS A 173 9.37 16.87 10.77
N SER A 174 9.81 17.52 11.86
CA SER A 174 9.43 18.91 12.17
C SER A 174 7.90 19.14 12.12
N ASN A 175 7.14 18.23 12.69
CA ASN A 175 5.67 18.20 12.71
C ASN A 175 4.99 18.05 11.31
N ALA A 176 5.74 17.69 10.30
CA ALA A 176 5.19 17.34 8.98
C ALA A 176 5.36 15.86 8.70
N LEU A 177 4.29 15.19 8.34
CA LEU A 177 4.32 13.82 7.82
C LEU A 177 4.84 13.85 6.39
N LEU A 178 5.87 13.07 6.11
CA LEU A 178 6.49 12.93 4.80
C LEU A 178 6.31 11.50 4.31
N ALA A 179 6.03 11.33 3.03
CA ALA A 179 5.97 10.02 2.39
C ALA A 179 6.38 10.13 0.92
N PHE A 180 7.14 9.16 0.42
CA PHE A 180 7.58 9.09 -0.97
C PHE A 180 8.14 7.72 -1.33
N ASP A 181 8.21 7.43 -2.63
CA ASP A 181 8.87 6.23 -3.13
C ASP A 181 10.39 6.39 -3.10
N ILE A 182 11.08 5.39 -2.56
CA ILE A 182 12.54 5.36 -2.49
C ILE A 182 13.11 4.83 -3.82
N CYS A 183 12.71 3.60 -4.21
CA CYS A 183 13.23 2.92 -5.39
C CYS A 183 12.25 1.85 -5.89
N PRO A 184 12.39 1.36 -7.15
CA PRO A 184 11.75 0.13 -7.58
C PRO A 184 12.26 -1.04 -6.73
N PHE A 185 11.38 -2.00 -6.41
CA PHE A 185 11.76 -3.17 -5.65
C PHE A 185 11.22 -4.46 -6.30
N ASN A 186 10.14 -5.08 -5.79
CA ASN A 186 9.66 -6.35 -6.32
C ASN A 186 9.28 -6.29 -7.81
N ILE A 187 8.93 -5.12 -8.35
CA ILE A 187 8.66 -4.96 -9.78
C ILE A 187 9.87 -5.33 -10.63
N GLY A 188 11.08 -5.00 -10.16
CA GLY A 188 12.33 -5.36 -10.82
C GLY A 188 12.72 -6.82 -10.54
N LEU A 189 12.65 -7.23 -9.28
CA LEU A 189 13.01 -8.58 -8.86
C LEU A 189 12.12 -9.64 -9.54
N ASN A 190 10.78 -9.47 -9.49
CA ASN A 190 9.85 -10.42 -10.10
C ASN A 190 10.01 -10.47 -11.63
N TYR A 191 10.32 -9.34 -12.28
CA TYR A 191 10.56 -9.34 -13.72
C TYR A 191 11.74 -10.25 -14.13
N TYR A 192 12.86 -10.19 -13.39
CA TYR A 192 14.03 -11.02 -13.71
C TYR A 192 13.91 -12.44 -13.15
N SER A 193 13.20 -12.66 -12.03
CA SER A 193 12.87 -14.00 -11.55
C SER A 193 12.04 -14.79 -12.57
N LYS A 194 11.06 -14.12 -13.22
CA LYS A 194 10.25 -14.74 -14.29
C LYS A 194 11.07 -15.16 -15.50
N LYS A 195 12.16 -14.46 -15.84
CA LYS A 195 13.10 -14.90 -16.90
C LYS A 195 13.84 -16.18 -16.54
N LEU A 196 13.95 -16.49 -15.25
CA LEU A 196 14.53 -17.74 -14.72
C LEU A 196 13.47 -18.83 -14.49
N GLY A 197 12.19 -18.56 -14.78
CA GLY A 197 11.09 -19.51 -14.61
C GLY A 197 10.45 -19.52 -13.22
N PHE A 198 10.71 -18.49 -12.39
CA PHE A 198 10.13 -18.33 -11.05
C PHE A 198 9.23 -17.09 -10.98
N ASP A 199 8.14 -17.14 -10.22
CA ASP A 199 7.25 -16.00 -10.06
C ASP A 199 7.91 -14.85 -9.29
N PHE A 200 8.75 -15.17 -8.31
CA PHE A 200 9.52 -14.22 -7.48
C PHE A 200 10.80 -14.88 -6.96
N ASP A 201 11.66 -14.09 -6.35
CA ASP A 201 12.92 -14.52 -5.74
C ASP A 201 12.67 -14.95 -4.27
N GLU A 202 12.34 -16.22 -4.07
CA GLU A 202 12.01 -16.76 -2.75
C GLU A 202 13.22 -16.66 -1.80
N SER A 203 13.00 -15.95 -0.68
CA SER A 203 14.03 -15.68 0.34
C SER A 203 15.30 -15.01 -0.20
N GLY A 204 15.30 -14.56 -1.45
CA GLY A 204 16.47 -14.00 -2.12
C GLY A 204 17.47 -15.05 -2.62
N SER A 205 17.01 -16.29 -2.83
CA SER A 205 17.89 -17.39 -3.25
C SER A 205 18.52 -17.19 -4.62
N LEU A 206 17.76 -16.61 -5.57
CA LEU A 206 18.26 -16.31 -6.89
C LEU A 206 19.27 -15.14 -6.87
N SER A 207 18.93 -14.06 -6.16
CA SER A 207 19.80 -12.89 -6.05
C SER A 207 21.07 -13.18 -5.25
N SER A 208 21.01 -14.03 -4.21
CA SER A 208 22.19 -14.39 -3.42
C SER A 208 23.22 -15.23 -4.19
N SER A 209 22.80 -15.93 -5.25
CA SER A 209 23.67 -16.75 -6.09
C SER A 209 24.39 -15.95 -7.19
N GLY A 210 24.00 -14.69 -7.43
CA GLY A 210 24.61 -13.83 -8.42
C GLY A 210 25.75 -12.97 -7.86
N GLU A 211 26.45 -12.30 -8.76
CA GLU A 211 27.51 -11.32 -8.47
C GLU A 211 27.04 -9.90 -8.76
N ILE A 212 27.65 -8.91 -8.09
CA ILE A 212 27.34 -7.50 -8.35
C ILE A 212 27.97 -7.07 -9.68
N ILE A 213 27.14 -6.51 -10.58
CA ILE A 213 27.59 -5.87 -11.80
C ILE A 213 27.92 -4.42 -11.46
N GLU A 214 29.17 -4.14 -11.10
CA GLU A 214 29.60 -2.82 -10.62
C GLU A 214 29.25 -1.66 -11.57
N PRO A 215 29.43 -1.76 -12.92
CA PRO A 215 29.01 -0.69 -13.81
C PRO A 215 27.50 -0.42 -13.80
N LEU A 216 26.68 -1.47 -13.67
CA LEU A 216 25.23 -1.35 -13.57
C LEU A 216 24.84 -0.71 -12.23
N LEU A 217 25.41 -1.18 -11.12
CA LEU A 217 25.14 -0.64 -9.79
C LEU A 217 25.45 0.86 -9.72
N LYS A 218 26.63 1.27 -10.23
CA LYS A 218 27.03 2.69 -10.30
C LYS A 218 26.03 3.51 -11.10
N ARG A 219 25.60 3.02 -12.26
CA ARG A 219 24.64 3.71 -13.13
C ARG A 219 23.27 3.83 -12.49
N LEU A 220 22.72 2.73 -11.92
CA LEU A 220 21.45 2.77 -11.19
C LEU A 220 21.49 3.76 -10.02
N ASN A 221 22.58 3.78 -9.26
CA ASN A 221 22.73 4.68 -8.12
C ASN A 221 22.89 6.15 -8.53
N SER A 222 23.20 6.46 -9.79
CA SER A 222 23.37 7.81 -10.32
C SER A 222 22.14 8.39 -11.02
N LEU A 223 21.03 7.67 -11.07
CA LEU A 223 19.80 8.17 -11.70
C LEU A 223 19.29 9.43 -11.00
N ASP A 224 18.87 10.42 -11.77
CA ASP A 224 18.44 11.74 -11.30
C ASP A 224 17.32 11.68 -10.25
N TYR A 225 16.47 10.68 -10.32
CA TYR A 225 15.41 10.44 -9.35
C TYR A 225 15.91 10.43 -7.90
N TYR A 226 17.08 9.88 -7.65
CA TYR A 226 17.63 9.75 -6.30
C TYR A 226 18.17 11.05 -5.72
N ASN A 227 18.37 12.07 -6.58
CA ASN A 227 18.77 13.41 -6.18
C ASN A 227 17.57 14.30 -5.83
N LEU A 228 16.34 13.89 -6.22
CA LEU A 228 15.12 14.64 -5.90
C LEU A 228 14.82 14.57 -4.40
N SER A 229 14.45 15.72 -3.82
CA SER A 229 13.82 15.75 -2.50
C SER A 229 12.35 15.38 -2.61
N GLY A 230 11.77 14.66 -1.61
CA GLY A 230 10.35 14.34 -1.60
C GLY A 230 9.43 15.56 -1.38
N PRO A 231 8.12 15.45 -1.65
CA PRO A 231 7.43 14.23 -2.10
C PRO A 231 7.73 13.87 -3.55
N LYS A 232 7.90 12.58 -3.83
CA LYS A 232 8.19 12.04 -5.17
C LYS A 232 7.61 10.63 -5.29
N SER A 233 7.22 10.22 -6.49
CA SER A 233 6.66 8.90 -6.76
C SER A 233 7.28 8.26 -8.00
N LEU A 234 7.17 6.94 -8.10
CA LEU A 234 7.62 6.11 -9.21
C LEU A 234 6.43 5.43 -9.87
N GLY A 235 6.52 5.25 -11.18
CA GLY A 235 5.59 4.46 -11.97
C GLY A 235 6.31 3.39 -12.78
N LEU A 236 5.55 2.42 -13.29
CA LEU A 236 6.09 1.36 -14.15
C LEU A 236 6.80 1.94 -15.38
N GLU A 237 6.27 3.02 -15.97
CA GLU A 237 6.83 3.68 -17.14
C GLU A 237 8.23 4.21 -16.87
N TRP A 238 8.46 4.72 -15.66
CA TRP A 238 9.78 5.18 -15.25
C TRP A 238 10.77 4.00 -15.15
N VAL A 239 10.34 2.88 -14.57
CA VAL A 239 11.17 1.66 -14.45
C VAL A 239 11.50 1.10 -15.80
N LEU A 240 10.52 1.00 -16.70
CA LEU A 240 10.73 0.53 -18.07
C LEU A 240 11.80 1.39 -18.79
N LYS A 241 11.66 2.71 -18.70
CA LYS A 241 12.53 3.65 -19.40
C LYS A 241 13.94 3.73 -18.81
N ASN A 242 14.07 3.78 -17.47
CA ASN A 242 15.33 4.14 -16.82
C ASN A 242 16.09 2.94 -16.24
N VAL A 243 15.41 1.79 -16.07
CA VAL A 243 16.01 0.58 -15.50
C VAL A 243 16.04 -0.54 -16.55
N PHE A 244 14.88 -0.98 -17.05
CA PHE A 244 14.82 -2.19 -17.89
C PHE A 244 15.43 -1.97 -19.28
N ILE A 245 15.11 -0.85 -19.95
CA ILE A 245 15.73 -0.54 -21.26
C ILE A 245 17.24 -0.44 -21.11
N ASP A 246 17.72 0.08 -20.02
CA ASP A 246 19.14 0.26 -19.81
C ASP A 246 19.86 -1.07 -19.56
N ILE A 247 19.28 -1.94 -18.73
CA ILE A 247 19.81 -3.29 -18.51
C ILE A 247 19.77 -4.12 -19.81
N SER A 248 18.71 -4.00 -20.61
CA SER A 248 18.52 -4.79 -21.85
C SER A 248 19.54 -4.51 -22.96
N LYS A 249 20.34 -3.46 -22.82
CA LYS A 249 21.45 -3.17 -23.75
C LYS A 249 22.64 -4.13 -23.61
N TYR A 250 22.64 -4.94 -22.56
CA TYR A 250 23.77 -5.82 -22.21
C TYR A 250 23.25 -7.23 -21.98
N ASP A 251 24.07 -8.20 -22.32
CA ASP A 251 23.78 -9.63 -22.07
C ASP A 251 24.27 -10.04 -20.67
N TYR A 252 23.58 -9.50 -19.64
CA TYR A 252 23.90 -9.83 -18.26
C TYR A 252 23.16 -11.09 -17.82
N ASN A 253 23.82 -11.91 -16.97
CA ASN A 253 23.17 -13.04 -16.29
C ASN A 253 22.02 -12.51 -15.40
N PRO A 254 20.81 -13.08 -15.49
CA PRO A 254 19.69 -12.65 -14.65
C PRO A 254 19.93 -12.74 -13.13
N HIS A 255 20.72 -13.71 -12.65
CA HIS A 255 21.12 -13.80 -11.23
C HIS A 255 21.95 -12.58 -10.80
N ASP A 256 22.89 -12.14 -11.64
CA ASP A 256 23.74 -10.97 -11.37
C ASP A 256 22.93 -9.67 -11.42
N ILE A 257 21.93 -9.60 -12.32
CA ILE A 257 20.98 -8.48 -12.34
C ILE A 257 20.18 -8.44 -11.04
N LEU A 258 19.62 -9.58 -10.59
CA LEU A 258 18.88 -9.67 -9.34
C LEU A 258 19.74 -9.26 -8.15
N ARG A 259 20.97 -9.75 -8.08
CA ARG A 259 21.95 -9.38 -7.06
C ARG A 259 22.21 -7.88 -7.04
N THR A 260 22.40 -7.29 -8.21
CA THR A 260 22.67 -5.85 -8.36
C THR A 260 21.47 -5.00 -7.99
N LEU A 261 20.24 -5.43 -8.32
CA LEU A 261 19.00 -4.73 -7.95
C LEU A 261 18.75 -4.77 -6.44
N VAL A 262 19.01 -5.91 -5.78
CA VAL A 262 18.94 -6.04 -4.31
C VAL A 262 19.92 -5.07 -3.65
N GLU A 263 21.17 -5.06 -4.11
CA GLU A 263 22.22 -4.17 -3.59
C GLU A 263 21.86 -2.69 -3.78
N HIS A 264 21.40 -2.34 -4.98
CA HIS A 264 20.94 -0.99 -5.30
C HIS A 264 19.83 -0.53 -4.36
N SER A 265 18.81 -1.38 -4.13
CA SER A 265 17.68 -1.04 -3.26
C SER A 265 18.12 -0.85 -1.81
N ALA A 266 18.97 -1.72 -1.29
CA ALA A 266 19.53 -1.60 0.07
C ALA A 266 20.33 -0.30 0.24
N ILE A 267 21.15 0.06 -0.75
CA ILE A 267 21.90 1.32 -0.74
C ILE A 267 20.97 2.54 -0.76
N GLN A 268 19.92 2.55 -1.59
CA GLN A 268 19.02 3.71 -1.68
C GLN A 268 18.22 3.90 -0.38
N ILE A 269 17.74 2.82 0.23
CA ILE A 269 17.05 2.88 1.52
C ILE A 269 18.01 3.43 2.58
N SER A 270 19.21 2.88 2.68
CA SER A 270 20.20 3.30 3.66
C SER A 270 20.59 4.77 3.52
N LYS A 271 20.73 5.28 2.28
CA LYS A 271 20.97 6.71 2.03
C LYS A 271 19.87 7.60 2.60
N ILE A 272 18.59 7.19 2.44
CA ILE A 272 17.46 7.95 2.99
C ILE A 272 17.49 7.92 4.52
N LEU A 273 17.67 6.75 5.12
CA LEU A 273 17.74 6.59 6.57
C LEU A 273 18.89 7.43 7.17
N ASN A 274 20.10 7.36 6.60
CA ASN A 274 21.25 8.14 7.03
C ASN A 274 20.99 9.66 6.91
N LYS A 275 20.38 10.12 5.81
CA LYS A 275 20.03 11.52 5.59
C LYS A 275 19.06 12.05 6.66
N HIS A 276 18.19 11.20 7.19
CA HIS A 276 17.18 11.57 8.19
C HIS A 276 17.52 11.08 9.61
N GLY A 277 18.75 10.55 9.83
CA GLY A 277 19.35 10.32 11.14
C GLY A 277 19.04 8.95 11.72
N ASN A 278 18.98 7.89 10.93
CA ASN A 278 18.76 6.50 11.37
C ASN A 278 17.72 6.35 12.50
N GLY A 279 17.40 5.15 12.93
CA GLY A 279 16.46 4.88 14.01
C GLY A 279 15.72 3.56 13.82
N THR A 280 14.64 3.37 14.57
CA THR A 280 13.75 2.20 14.44
C THR A 280 12.93 2.28 13.15
N VAL A 281 12.92 1.21 12.39
CA VAL A 281 12.26 1.09 11.08
C VAL A 281 11.29 -0.09 11.10
N LEU A 282 9.99 0.18 10.98
CA LEU A 282 9.02 -0.86 10.73
C LEU A 282 9.07 -1.25 9.25
N LEU A 283 9.35 -2.52 8.96
CA LEU A 283 9.31 -3.07 7.61
C LEU A 283 7.96 -3.78 7.38
N SER A 284 7.36 -3.57 6.21
CA SER A 284 6.11 -4.23 5.79
C SER A 284 6.13 -4.54 4.30
N GLY A 285 5.07 -5.22 3.81
CA GLY A 285 4.97 -5.66 2.43
C GLY A 285 5.71 -6.96 2.14
N GLY A 286 5.40 -7.60 1.02
CA GLY A 286 5.90 -8.94 0.67
C GLY A 286 7.42 -9.07 0.59
N GLY A 287 8.11 -7.95 0.34
CA GLY A 287 9.58 -7.95 0.24
C GLY A 287 10.31 -8.23 1.56
N VAL A 288 9.65 -8.15 2.71
CA VAL A 288 10.24 -8.56 4.01
C VAL A 288 10.56 -10.04 4.06
N LYS A 289 9.91 -10.85 3.21
CA LYS A 289 10.14 -12.30 3.08
C LYS A 289 11.45 -12.63 2.34
N ASN A 290 12.12 -11.63 1.72
CA ASN A 290 13.43 -11.78 1.10
C ASN A 290 14.53 -11.57 2.14
N SER A 291 14.93 -12.65 2.82
CA SER A 291 15.94 -12.63 3.91
C SER A 291 17.29 -12.10 3.44
N PHE A 292 17.69 -12.47 2.21
CA PHE A 292 18.95 -11.96 1.65
C PHE A 292 18.95 -10.43 1.49
N PHE A 293 17.83 -9.84 1.03
CA PHE A 293 17.69 -8.38 1.00
C PHE A 293 17.76 -7.76 2.39
N ILE A 294 17.12 -8.37 3.39
CA ILE A 294 17.19 -7.90 4.79
C ILE A 294 18.65 -7.89 5.29
N ASP A 295 19.43 -8.94 5.00
CA ASP A 295 20.86 -8.97 5.34
C ASP A 295 21.63 -7.81 4.68
N ARG A 296 21.29 -7.46 3.42
CA ARG A 296 21.90 -6.32 2.73
C ARG A 296 21.50 -4.97 3.34
N LEU A 297 20.26 -4.85 3.84
CA LEU A 297 19.85 -3.65 4.59
C LEU A 297 20.68 -3.48 5.86
N TYR A 298 20.85 -4.52 6.67
CA TYR A 298 21.70 -4.48 7.86
C TYR A 298 23.17 -4.18 7.54
N PHE A 299 23.65 -4.64 6.39
CA PHE A 299 25.02 -4.33 5.96
C PHE A 299 25.23 -2.84 5.65
N HIS A 300 24.22 -2.16 5.06
CA HIS A 300 24.31 -0.78 4.61
C HIS A 300 23.81 0.26 5.61
N SER A 301 23.08 -0.13 6.64
CA SER A 301 22.43 0.81 7.56
C SER A 301 22.66 0.41 9.02
N SER A 302 22.89 1.41 9.86
CA SER A 302 22.90 1.26 11.32
C SER A 302 21.52 1.42 11.97
N SER A 303 20.45 1.51 11.17
CA SER A 303 19.07 1.52 11.67
C SER A 303 18.67 0.16 12.21
N GLU A 304 17.78 0.16 13.19
CA GLU A 304 17.16 -1.04 13.73
C GLU A 304 15.93 -1.40 12.91
N PHE A 305 15.96 -2.53 12.21
CA PHE A 305 14.85 -3.00 11.38
C PHE A 305 13.96 -3.97 12.17
N ILE A 306 12.68 -3.65 12.26
CA ILE A 306 11.68 -4.47 12.93
C ILE A 306 10.74 -5.05 11.86
N ILE A 307 10.70 -6.36 11.78
CA ILE A 307 9.74 -7.11 10.97
C ILE A 307 8.60 -7.52 11.91
N PRO A 308 7.39 -6.99 11.72
CA PRO A 308 6.28 -7.30 12.61
C PRO A 308 5.73 -8.71 12.36
N GLU A 309 4.72 -9.10 13.14
CA GLU A 309 3.99 -10.34 12.93
C GLU A 309 3.39 -10.42 11.52
N THR A 310 3.24 -11.64 11.00
CA THR A 310 2.72 -11.91 9.65
C THR A 310 1.38 -11.24 9.38
N LEU A 311 0.48 -11.18 10.37
CA LEU A 311 -0.80 -10.47 10.25
C LEU A 311 -0.63 -8.99 9.91
N ILE A 312 0.36 -8.32 10.47
CA ILE A 312 0.65 -6.91 10.14
C ILE A 312 1.28 -6.81 8.76
N ILE A 313 2.20 -7.72 8.41
CA ILE A 313 2.85 -7.72 7.10
C ILE A 313 1.82 -7.84 5.98
N ASP A 314 0.90 -8.80 6.12
CA ASP A 314 -0.04 -9.15 5.05
C ASP A 314 -1.28 -8.23 5.05
N PHE A 315 -1.75 -7.72 6.21
CA PHE A 315 -3.01 -6.96 6.31
C PHE A 315 -2.87 -5.49 6.72
N LYS A 316 -1.67 -4.93 6.77
CA LYS A 316 -1.42 -3.54 7.19
C LYS A 316 -2.26 -2.52 6.41
N GLU A 317 -2.42 -2.70 5.10
CA GLU A 317 -3.20 -1.78 4.28
C GLU A 317 -4.69 -1.85 4.63
N ALA A 318 -5.28 -3.05 4.74
CA ALA A 318 -6.66 -3.24 5.16
C ALA A 318 -6.91 -2.70 6.59
N LEU A 319 -5.97 -2.93 7.52
CA LEU A 319 -5.97 -2.35 8.85
C LEU A 319 -6.01 -0.82 8.78
N ILE A 320 -5.12 -0.20 8.00
CA ILE A 320 -5.05 1.26 7.90
C ILE A 320 -6.31 1.82 7.24
N PHE A 321 -6.86 1.21 6.18
CA PHE A 321 -8.12 1.65 5.61
C PHE A 321 -9.28 1.51 6.61
N GLY A 322 -9.28 0.49 7.47
CA GLY A 322 -10.17 0.41 8.62
C GLY A 322 -10.02 1.62 9.55
N PHE A 323 -8.79 1.99 9.87
CA PHE A 323 -8.48 3.15 10.72
C PHE A 323 -8.86 4.49 10.09
N LEU A 324 -8.65 4.67 8.78
CA LEU A 324 -9.11 5.87 8.07
C LEU A 324 -10.63 6.04 8.17
N GLY A 325 -11.39 4.93 8.19
CA GLY A 325 -12.81 4.91 8.49
C GLY A 325 -13.12 5.39 9.90
N VAL A 326 -12.36 4.95 10.92
CA VAL A 326 -12.49 5.45 12.29
C VAL A 326 -12.30 6.97 12.36
N LEU A 327 -11.21 7.47 11.75
CA LEU A 327 -10.93 8.90 11.72
C LEU A 327 -12.05 9.69 11.02
N LYS A 328 -12.62 9.15 9.93
CA LYS A 328 -13.75 9.74 9.23
C LYS A 328 -15.01 9.81 10.12
N LEU A 329 -15.37 8.72 10.78
CA LEU A 329 -16.52 8.68 11.72
C LEU A 329 -16.37 9.66 12.88
N ARG A 330 -15.13 9.95 13.27
CA ARG A 330 -14.80 10.94 14.31
C ARG A 330 -14.67 12.35 13.78
N ASN A 331 -14.79 12.55 12.46
CA ASN A 331 -14.50 13.82 11.79
C ASN A 331 -13.10 14.35 12.12
N GLU A 332 -12.11 13.45 12.11
CA GLU A 332 -10.70 13.72 12.32
C GLU A 332 -9.94 13.67 10.97
N ILE A 333 -8.79 14.33 10.90
CA ILE A 333 -7.97 14.38 9.68
C ILE A 333 -7.47 12.98 9.36
N ASN A 334 -7.74 12.50 8.13
CA ASN A 334 -7.24 11.24 7.59
C ASN A 334 -6.55 11.42 6.23
N CYS A 335 -6.45 12.66 5.76
CA CYS A 335 -5.69 13.05 4.57
C CYS A 335 -4.84 14.27 4.90
N VAL A 336 -3.53 14.18 4.68
CA VAL A 336 -2.56 15.19 5.10
C VAL A 336 -1.90 15.83 3.89
N MET A 337 -2.00 17.15 3.78
CA MET A 337 -1.52 17.95 2.64
C MET A 337 -0.03 17.78 2.35
N SER A 338 0.80 17.58 3.37
CA SER A 338 2.25 17.38 3.20
C SER A 338 2.61 16.06 2.51
N VAL A 339 1.64 15.12 2.44
CA VAL A 339 1.78 13.81 1.81
C VAL A 339 1.14 13.80 0.43
N THR A 340 -0.11 14.27 0.32
CA THR A 340 -0.89 14.16 -0.92
C THR A 340 -0.76 15.37 -1.84
N GLY A 341 -0.24 16.50 -1.32
CA GLY A 341 -0.17 17.76 -2.06
C GLY A 341 -1.51 18.49 -2.17
N ALA A 342 -2.55 18.08 -1.44
CA ALA A 342 -3.80 18.80 -1.38
C ALA A 342 -3.64 20.22 -0.79
N SER A 343 -4.59 21.11 -1.05
CA SER A 343 -4.57 22.50 -0.55
C SER A 343 -4.71 22.60 0.97
N ARG A 344 -5.14 21.54 1.66
CA ARG A 344 -5.35 21.50 3.12
C ARG A 344 -5.44 20.07 3.65
N ASN A 345 -5.21 19.91 4.94
CA ASN A 345 -5.56 18.69 5.67
C ASN A 345 -7.08 18.55 5.74
N HIS A 346 -7.61 17.33 5.60
CA HIS A 346 -9.06 17.13 5.62
C HIS A 346 -9.45 15.71 6.07
N SER A 347 -10.72 15.54 6.37
CA SER A 347 -11.35 14.26 6.68
C SER A 347 -12.03 13.74 5.43
N SER A 348 -11.33 12.90 4.68
CA SER A 348 -11.79 12.32 3.41
C SER A 348 -12.70 11.11 3.62
N GLY A 349 -13.49 10.80 2.60
CA GLY A 349 -14.38 9.65 2.55
C GLY A 349 -15.86 10.03 2.63
N LYS A 350 -16.70 9.11 2.18
CA LYS A 350 -18.17 9.15 2.29
C LYS A 350 -18.64 8.17 3.36
N VAL A 351 -19.65 8.56 4.12
CA VAL A 351 -20.31 7.70 5.11
C VAL A 351 -21.73 7.39 4.61
N TYR A 352 -22.03 6.12 4.47
CA TYR A 352 -23.36 5.61 4.18
C TYR A 352 -23.92 4.96 5.45
N GLU A 353 -24.73 5.70 6.18
CA GLU A 353 -25.37 5.23 7.39
C GLU A 353 -26.59 4.36 7.08
N ILE A 354 -26.83 3.37 7.94
CA ILE A 354 -28.11 2.66 7.97
C ILE A 354 -28.97 3.33 9.02
N PHE A 355 -30.09 3.86 8.59
CA PHE A 355 -31.12 4.31 9.52
C PHE A 355 -31.84 3.06 10.06
N LYS A 356 -31.58 2.77 11.34
CA LYS A 356 -32.32 1.75 12.09
C LYS A 356 -33.72 2.22 12.44
#